data_00a2430fcb370c9f8f280f9568688151
#
_entry.id   00a2430fcb370c9f8f280f9568688151
#
_cell.length_a   1.000
_cell.length_b   1.000
_cell.length_c   1.000
_cell.angle_alpha   90.00
_cell.angle_beta   90.00
_cell.angle_gamma   90.00
#
_symmetry.space_group_name_H-M   'P 1'
#
loop_
_entity.id
_entity.type
_entity.pdbx_description
1 polymer ?
#
loop_
_entity_poly.entity_id
_entity_poly.type
_entity_poly.pdbx_seq_one_letter_code
_entity_poly.pdbx_strand_id
1 'polypeptide(L)'
;MSEETHNSEDFSKICPACGLANPEEFKNCMMCDKDLTLTVLFLEDAFFDIELTTTEFIEYRKNYYRTRRTGKIKRFKLDKMENIEFGSPIKRFSFDYNGKREVYPLKDENYMRLKLKLD
;
A
#
# COMPACT_ATOMS: atom_id res chain seq x y z
N MET A 1 -11.04 -5.23 34.05
CA MET A 1 -11.08 -5.20 33.24
C MET A 1 -10.54 -4.63 32.65
N SER A 2 -10.01 -4.32 32.48
CA SER A 2 -9.74 -3.72 31.79
C SER A 2 -9.48 -4.03 30.80
N GLU A 3 -9.46 -4.83 30.51
CA GLU A 3 -9.39 -5.07 29.55
C GLU A 3 -9.90 -4.82 28.76
N GLU A 4 -10.65 -4.81 29.03
CA GLU A 4 -11.30 -4.40 28.24
C GLU A 4 -11.00 -3.37 27.78
N THR A 5 -10.41 -3.09 28.19
CA THR A 5 -10.08 -1.87 27.72
C THR A 5 -9.39 -1.88 26.45
N HIS A 6 -9.08 -2.97 25.93
CA HIS A 6 -8.69 -2.99 24.58
C HIS A 6 -9.85 -2.66 23.77
N ASN A 7 -9.78 -1.60 23.02
CA ASN A 7 -10.88 -1.16 22.26
C ASN A 7 -10.46 -1.11 20.81
N SER A 8 -11.32 -0.67 19.93
CA SER A 8 -11.05 -0.73 18.52
C SER A 8 -9.88 0.13 18.09
N GLU A 9 -9.47 1.09 18.92
CA GLU A 9 -8.33 1.89 18.58
C GLU A 9 -7.05 1.09 18.54
N ASP A 10 -7.01 0.04 19.38
CA ASP A 10 -5.81 -0.77 19.42
C ASP A 10 -5.64 -1.63 18.18
N PHE A 11 -6.63 -1.70 17.32
CA PHE A 11 -6.57 -2.49 16.10
C PHE A 11 -6.50 -1.59 14.89
N SER A 12 -5.57 -0.64 14.92
CA SER A 12 -5.43 0.33 13.84
C SER A 12 -4.42 -0.05 12.77
N LYS A 13 -3.63 -1.10 13.00
CA LYS A 13 -2.58 -1.48 12.06
C LYS A 13 -3.12 -2.49 11.06
N ILE A 14 -3.52 -2.01 9.89
CA ILE A 14 -4.10 -2.86 8.86
C ILE A 14 -2.99 -3.59 8.12
N CYS A 15 -3.11 -4.91 8.02
CA CYS A 15 -2.14 -5.69 7.25
C CYS A 15 -2.39 -5.44 5.75
N PRO A 16 -1.39 -4.95 5.03
CA PRO A 16 -1.59 -4.68 3.60
C PRO A 16 -1.78 -5.94 2.77
N ALA A 17 -1.34 -7.09 3.24
CA ALA A 17 -1.45 -8.32 2.48
C ALA A 17 -2.82 -8.97 2.61
N CYS A 18 -3.38 -9.05 3.83
CA CYS A 18 -4.64 -9.75 4.03
C CYS A 18 -5.80 -8.86 4.48
N GLY A 19 -5.51 -7.61 4.85
CA GLY A 19 -6.55 -6.65 5.22
C GLY A 19 -7.00 -6.73 6.67
N LEU A 20 -6.41 -7.62 7.46
CA LEU A 20 -6.81 -7.75 8.84
C LEU A 20 -6.30 -6.59 9.68
N ALA A 21 -7.14 -6.08 10.56
CA ALA A 21 -6.72 -5.06 11.52
C ALA A 21 -6.00 -5.72 12.68
N ASN A 22 -4.80 -5.28 12.98
CA ASN A 22 -3.97 -5.80 14.05
C ASN A 22 -3.79 -4.76 15.14
N PRO A 23 -3.53 -5.21 16.37
CA PRO A 23 -3.13 -4.27 17.42
C PRO A 23 -1.88 -3.49 16.98
N GLU A 24 -1.80 -2.25 17.43
CA GLU A 24 -0.75 -1.36 16.99
C GLU A 24 0.64 -1.88 17.34
N GLU A 25 0.76 -2.61 18.44
CA GLU A 25 2.06 -3.10 18.89
C GLU A 25 2.52 -4.37 18.17
N PHE A 26 1.66 -4.99 17.35
CA PHE A 26 2.04 -6.23 16.69
C PHE A 26 3.06 -5.96 15.58
N LYS A 27 4.09 -6.77 15.54
CA LYS A 27 5.11 -6.68 14.48
C LYS A 27 4.78 -7.55 13.29
N ASN A 28 3.98 -8.59 13.51
CA ASN A 28 3.54 -9.49 12.45
C ASN A 28 2.03 -9.60 12.48
N CYS A 29 1.44 -9.79 11.31
CA CYS A 29 0.00 -9.94 11.21
C CYS A 29 -0.41 -11.25 11.91
N MET A 30 -1.40 -11.15 12.78
CA MET A 30 -1.82 -12.32 13.54
C MET A 30 -2.56 -13.35 12.71
N MET A 31 -2.94 -13.00 11.47
CA MET A 31 -3.61 -13.95 10.59
C MET A 31 -2.65 -14.56 9.57
N CYS A 32 -1.90 -13.74 8.83
CA CYS A 32 -1.05 -14.23 7.74
C CYS A 32 0.44 -14.16 8.05
N ASP A 33 0.79 -13.63 9.22
CA ASP A 33 2.17 -13.57 9.71
C ASP A 33 3.08 -12.65 8.90
N LYS A 34 2.51 -11.77 8.08
CA LYS A 34 3.33 -10.79 7.35
C LYS A 34 4.04 -9.86 8.33
N ASP A 35 5.30 -9.54 8.03
CA ASP A 35 6.06 -8.59 8.82
C ASP A 35 5.52 -7.18 8.57
N LEU A 36 4.91 -6.60 9.58
CA LEU A 36 4.26 -5.29 9.48
C LEU A 36 5.23 -4.14 9.72
N THR A 37 6.46 -4.44 10.14
CA THR A 37 7.42 -3.38 10.45
C THR A 37 8.04 -2.76 9.21
N LEU A 38 7.93 -3.42 8.06
CA LEU A 38 8.53 -2.93 6.83
C LEU A 38 7.63 -1.96 6.07
N THR A 39 6.36 -1.91 6.40
CA THR A 39 5.39 -1.07 5.70
C THR A 39 5.54 0.38 6.12
N VAL A 40 5.87 1.23 5.17
CA VAL A 40 6.02 2.66 5.39
C VAL A 40 4.70 3.38 5.13
N LEU A 41 3.96 2.92 4.12
CA LEU A 41 2.71 3.57 3.72
C LEU A 41 1.81 2.53 3.08
N PHE A 42 0.52 2.57 3.41
CA PHE A 42 -0.47 1.71 2.77
C PHE A 42 -1.61 2.58 2.26
N LEU A 43 -1.95 2.41 0.98
CA LEU A 43 -2.98 3.22 0.32
C LEU A 43 -4.03 2.31 -0.30
N GLU A 44 -5.29 2.58 0.03
CA GLU A 44 -6.41 1.89 -0.61
C GLU A 44 -6.92 2.75 -1.75
N ASP A 45 -6.93 2.20 -2.95
CA ASP A 45 -7.35 2.95 -4.13
C ASP A 45 -8.41 2.17 -4.91
N ALA A 46 -8.84 2.71 -6.03
CA ALA A 46 -10.00 2.19 -6.76
C ALA A 46 -9.76 0.82 -7.37
N PHE A 47 -8.67 0.65 -8.11
CA PHE A 47 -8.42 -0.58 -8.86
C PHE A 47 -7.31 -1.43 -8.26
N PHE A 48 -6.68 -0.94 -7.22
CA PHE A 48 -5.55 -1.62 -6.57
C PHE A 48 -5.33 -0.99 -5.21
N ASP A 49 -4.64 -1.73 -4.36
CA ASP A 49 -4.08 -1.18 -3.13
C ASP A 49 -2.59 -1.10 -3.31
N ILE A 50 -1.96 -0.14 -2.65
CA ILE A 50 -0.54 0.10 -2.77
C ILE A 50 0.10 -0.04 -1.40
N GLU A 51 1.19 -0.77 -1.34
CA GLU A 51 2.01 -0.81 -0.12
C GLU A 51 3.40 -0.31 -0.48
N LEU A 52 3.87 0.67 0.26
CA LEU A 52 5.25 1.13 0.15
C LEU A 52 6.00 0.60 1.35
N THR A 53 7.04 -0.18 1.10
CA THR A 53 7.91 -0.66 2.17
C THR A 53 9.22 0.11 2.12
N THR A 54 10.15 -0.26 2.97
CA THR A 54 11.47 0.40 2.98
C THR A 54 12.25 0.10 1.71
N THR A 55 11.89 -0.95 0.95
CA THR A 55 12.64 -1.34 -0.24
C THR A 55 11.81 -1.57 -1.47
N GLU A 56 10.47 -1.63 -1.35
CA GLU A 56 9.60 -2.01 -2.47
C GLU A 56 8.35 -1.17 -2.57
N PHE A 57 7.86 -1.05 -3.79
CA PHE A 57 6.54 -0.53 -4.11
C PHE A 57 5.73 -1.75 -4.57
N ILE A 58 4.61 -2.03 -3.89
CA ILE A 58 3.84 -3.26 -4.13
C ILE A 58 2.41 -2.91 -4.51
N GLU A 59 1.96 -3.49 -5.60
CA GLU A 59 0.58 -3.32 -6.07
C GLU A 59 -0.20 -4.60 -5.80
N TYR A 60 -1.35 -4.47 -5.13
CA TYR A 60 -2.31 -5.54 -4.92
C TYR A 60 -3.52 -5.25 -5.80
N ARG A 61 -3.67 -5.96 -6.91
CA ARG A 61 -4.72 -5.68 -7.91
C ARG A 61 -6.09 -6.08 -7.39
N LYS A 62 -7.10 -5.24 -7.66
CA LYS A 62 -8.49 -5.52 -7.32
C LYS A 62 -9.24 -6.02 -8.56
N ASN A 63 -10.40 -6.67 -8.34
CA ASN A 63 -11.21 -7.18 -9.44
C ASN A 63 -11.94 -6.03 -10.15
N TYR A 64 -12.64 -6.36 -11.22
CA TYR A 64 -13.32 -5.37 -12.04
C TYR A 64 -14.30 -4.52 -11.21
N TYR A 65 -14.98 -5.16 -10.25
CA TYR A 65 -15.97 -4.45 -9.43
C TYR A 65 -15.34 -3.72 -8.26
N ARG A 66 -14.03 -3.82 -8.08
CA ARG A 66 -13.27 -3.13 -7.03
C ARG A 66 -13.71 -3.52 -5.63
N THR A 67 -14.24 -4.73 -5.48
CA THR A 67 -14.74 -5.21 -4.20
C THR A 67 -13.75 -6.08 -3.46
N ARG A 68 -12.80 -6.70 -4.16
CA ARG A 68 -11.78 -7.51 -3.51
C ARG A 68 -10.59 -7.70 -4.43
N ARG A 69 -9.51 -8.17 -3.83
CA ARG A 69 -8.28 -8.40 -4.57
C ARG A 69 -8.38 -9.67 -5.41
N THR A 70 -7.64 -9.69 -6.52
CA THR A 70 -7.64 -10.82 -7.44
C THR A 70 -6.57 -11.85 -7.12
N GLY A 71 -5.63 -11.50 -6.24
CA GLY A 71 -4.47 -12.34 -5.99
C GLY A 71 -3.26 -11.96 -6.82
N LYS A 72 -3.41 -11.06 -7.79
CA LYS A 72 -2.28 -10.59 -8.58
C LYS A 72 -1.54 -9.52 -7.81
N ILE A 73 -0.23 -9.72 -7.67
CA ILE A 73 0.63 -8.81 -6.92
C ILE A 73 1.82 -8.47 -7.80
N LYS A 74 2.11 -7.18 -7.92
CA LYS A 74 3.32 -6.72 -8.60
C LYS A 74 4.24 -6.07 -7.59
N ARG A 75 5.50 -6.44 -7.64
CA ARG A 75 6.50 -5.91 -6.72
C ARG A 75 7.59 -5.21 -7.51
N PHE A 76 7.89 -3.99 -7.10
CA PHE A 76 8.92 -3.19 -7.75
C PHE A 76 9.94 -2.77 -6.70
N LYS A 77 11.21 -3.05 -6.95
CA LYS A 77 12.27 -2.61 -6.04
C LYS A 77 12.50 -1.12 -6.24
N LEU A 78 12.48 -0.38 -5.15
CA LEU A 78 12.59 1.08 -5.22
C LEU A 78 13.88 1.53 -5.89
N ASP A 79 14.97 0.82 -5.66
CA ASP A 79 16.26 1.20 -6.22
C ASP A 79 16.37 0.94 -7.72
N LYS A 80 15.38 0.26 -8.30
CA LYS A 80 15.35 0.00 -9.75
C LYS A 80 14.28 0.81 -10.48
N MET A 81 13.54 1.62 -9.76
CA MET A 81 12.53 2.49 -10.37
C MET A 81 13.21 3.75 -10.89
N GLU A 82 12.92 4.09 -12.14
CA GLU A 82 13.55 5.22 -12.82
C GLU A 82 12.51 6.18 -13.34
N ASN A 83 12.91 7.44 -13.53
CA ASN A 83 12.07 8.47 -14.13
C ASN A 83 10.69 8.56 -13.46
N ILE A 84 10.72 8.68 -12.13
CA ILE A 84 9.51 8.80 -11.34
C ILE A 84 8.85 10.14 -11.61
N GLU A 85 7.53 10.09 -11.88
CA GLU A 85 6.76 11.30 -12.17
C GLU A 85 5.45 11.29 -11.39
N PHE A 86 5.08 12.49 -10.92
CA PHE A 86 3.77 12.73 -10.35
C PHE A 86 3.04 13.68 -11.30
N GLY A 87 2.12 13.14 -12.08
CA GLY A 87 1.50 13.90 -13.17
C GLY A 87 0.19 14.57 -12.80
N SER A 88 -0.17 15.57 -13.60
CA SER A 88 -1.44 16.28 -13.49
C SER A 88 -1.87 16.65 -14.91
N PRO A 89 -3.13 17.03 -15.15
CA PRO A 89 -4.23 17.24 -14.19
C PRO A 89 -4.83 15.96 -13.63
N ILE A 90 -4.67 14.83 -14.32
CA ILE A 90 -5.10 13.56 -13.75
C ILE A 90 -3.99 13.10 -12.82
N LYS A 91 -4.32 12.94 -11.55
CA LYS A 91 -3.32 12.57 -10.56
C LYS A 91 -2.88 11.15 -10.77
N ARG A 92 -1.62 11.00 -11.16
CA ARG A 92 -1.07 9.68 -11.41
C ARG A 92 0.41 9.64 -11.05
N PHE A 93 0.81 8.48 -10.59
CA PHE A 93 2.20 8.17 -10.27
C PHE A 93 2.71 7.24 -11.35
N SER A 94 3.87 7.54 -11.91
CA SER A 94 4.42 6.70 -12.96
C SER A 94 5.93 6.60 -12.84
N PHE A 95 6.47 5.53 -13.38
CA PHE A 95 7.91 5.29 -13.34
C PHE A 95 8.26 4.26 -14.41
N ASP A 96 9.54 4.15 -14.72
CA ASP A 96 10.07 3.13 -15.62
C ASP A 96 10.66 1.99 -14.81
N TYR A 97 10.38 0.76 -15.22
CA TYR A 97 10.90 -0.42 -14.56
C TYR A 97 11.20 -1.48 -15.60
N ASN A 98 12.45 -1.92 -15.67
CA ASN A 98 12.91 -2.90 -16.67
C ASN A 98 12.53 -2.48 -18.08
N GLY A 99 12.65 -1.19 -18.37
CA GLY A 99 12.38 -0.65 -19.69
C GLY A 99 10.91 -0.48 -20.03
N LYS A 100 10.03 -0.67 -19.06
CA LYS A 100 8.59 -0.53 -19.28
C LYS A 100 8.03 0.57 -18.39
N ARG A 101 7.14 1.39 -18.94
CA ARG A 101 6.49 2.45 -18.19
C ARG A 101 5.31 1.90 -17.40
N GLU A 102 5.32 2.09 -16.07
CA GLU A 102 4.21 1.72 -15.20
C GLU A 102 3.48 2.99 -14.79
N VAL A 103 2.15 2.97 -14.86
CA VAL A 103 1.33 4.14 -14.57
C VAL A 103 0.22 3.76 -13.59
N TYR A 104 0.07 4.55 -12.53
CA TYR A 104 -0.91 4.30 -11.48
C TYR A 104 -1.74 5.56 -11.25
N PRO A 105 -2.96 5.63 -11.82
CA PRO A 105 -3.88 6.72 -11.48
C PRO A 105 -4.30 6.57 -10.03
N LEU A 106 -4.28 7.66 -9.29
CA LEU A 106 -4.53 7.62 -7.85
C LEU A 106 -5.63 8.61 -7.45
N LYS A 107 -6.35 8.28 -6.39
CA LYS A 107 -7.22 9.25 -5.74
C LYS A 107 -6.38 10.42 -5.26
N ASP A 108 -6.96 11.60 -5.21
CA ASP A 108 -6.24 12.80 -4.80
C ASP A 108 -5.51 12.62 -3.48
N GLU A 109 -6.19 12.06 -2.51
CA GLU A 109 -5.62 11.85 -1.18
C GLU A 109 -4.40 10.93 -1.25
N ASN A 110 -4.51 9.83 -1.99
CA ASN A 110 -3.42 8.87 -2.09
C ASN A 110 -2.25 9.44 -2.88
N TYR A 111 -2.54 10.23 -3.91
CA TYR A 111 -1.52 10.90 -4.69
C TYR A 111 -0.68 11.80 -3.79
N MET A 112 -1.32 12.61 -2.96
CA MET A 112 -0.60 13.50 -2.07
C MET A 112 0.22 12.75 -1.03
N ARG A 113 -0.36 11.69 -0.47
CA ARG A 113 0.35 10.91 0.55
C ARG A 113 1.59 10.23 -0.03
N LEU A 114 1.46 9.67 -1.22
CA LEU A 114 2.59 9.01 -1.86
C LEU A 114 3.66 10.02 -2.25
N LYS A 115 3.23 11.16 -2.78
CA LYS A 115 4.17 12.19 -3.19
C LYS A 115 5.00 12.69 -2.01
N LEU A 116 4.36 12.90 -0.86
CA LEU A 116 5.06 13.34 0.33
C LEU A 116 6.11 12.32 0.79
N LYS A 117 5.86 11.04 0.54
CA LYS A 117 6.80 10.00 0.97
C LYS A 117 7.96 9.82 0.01
N LEU A 118 7.74 9.99 -1.29
CA LEU A 118 8.75 9.69 -2.30
C LEU A 118 9.48 10.93 -2.81
N ASP A 119 8.89 12.09 -2.59
CA ASP A 119 9.52 13.34 -3.02
C ASP A 119 10.52 13.90 -1.96
#